data_adc30d104cddf078b3ad36641f438fe3
#
_entry.id   adc30d104cddf078b3ad36641f438fe3
#
_cell.length_a   1.000
_cell.length_b   1.000
_cell.length_c   1.000
_cell.angle_alpha   90.00
_cell.angle_beta   90.00
_cell.angle_gamma   90.00
#
_symmetry.space_group_name_H-M   'P 1'
#
loop_
_entity.id
_entity.type
_entity.pdbx_description
1 polymer ?
#
loop_
_entity_poly.entity_id
_entity_poly.type
_entity_poly.pdbx_seq_one_letter_code
_entity_poly.pdbx_strand_id
1 'polypeptide(L)'
;MTRDEFIRDLGLGRRDFFGEDLGGLDLSGLDLSGLDFVDADLSGCRLMGTRFVKAGLSRSRLAGASMVECDLTGAKLSRADLTGADLSGAHLYEANLTRAHLVEARLVGANLTRARLRRADLTRANLANAVLVDADLSRANLTSAVVFGACLTRANLERVILVDVCLLKARFGGLRPPDSSSDARSSVKG
;
A
#
# COMPACT_ATOMS: atom_id res chain seq x y z
N MET A 1 -17.81 -7.08 -15.47
CA MET A 1 -17.00 -7.18 -16.73
C MET A 1 -16.25 -8.50 -16.74
N THR A 2 -16.14 -9.19 -17.88
CA THR A 2 -15.27 -10.36 -18.02
C THR A 2 -13.84 -9.94 -18.39
N ARG A 3 -12.85 -10.84 -18.21
CA ARG A 3 -11.47 -10.57 -18.62
C ARG A 3 -11.34 -10.27 -20.12
N ASP A 4 -12.04 -11.02 -20.96
CA ASP A 4 -11.98 -10.84 -22.43
C ASP A 4 -12.58 -9.50 -22.86
N GLU A 5 -13.69 -9.07 -22.21
CA GLU A 5 -14.26 -7.73 -22.41
C GLU A 5 -13.26 -6.64 -22.01
N PHE A 6 -12.61 -6.80 -20.85
CA PHE A 6 -11.60 -5.85 -20.36
C PHE A 6 -10.42 -5.72 -21.34
N ILE A 7 -9.86 -6.87 -21.80
CA ILE A 7 -8.74 -6.88 -22.73
C ILE A 7 -9.15 -6.26 -24.07
N ARG A 8 -10.34 -6.58 -24.59
CA ARG A 8 -10.88 -5.98 -25.81
C ARG A 8 -10.98 -4.45 -25.67
N ASP A 9 -11.60 -3.98 -24.60
CA ASP A 9 -11.80 -2.54 -24.36
C ASP A 9 -10.46 -1.81 -24.22
N LEU A 10 -9.50 -2.42 -23.52
CA LEU A 10 -8.13 -1.92 -23.42
C LEU A 10 -7.46 -1.83 -24.81
N GLY A 11 -7.62 -2.86 -25.64
CA GLY A 11 -7.12 -2.91 -27.03
C GLY A 11 -7.76 -1.87 -27.94
N LEU A 12 -9.01 -1.50 -27.68
CA LEU A 12 -9.73 -0.41 -28.37
C LEU A 12 -9.34 0.99 -27.85
N GLY A 13 -8.42 1.08 -26.89
CA GLY A 13 -7.89 2.33 -26.36
C GLY A 13 -8.68 2.91 -25.19
N ARG A 14 -9.60 2.15 -24.59
CA ARG A 14 -10.28 2.59 -23.37
C ARG A 14 -9.24 2.79 -22.24
N ARG A 15 -9.32 3.93 -21.57
CA ARG A 15 -8.38 4.32 -20.49
C ARG A 15 -9.09 4.58 -19.16
N ASP A 16 -10.40 4.66 -19.17
CA ASP A 16 -11.24 4.95 -18.00
C ASP A 16 -12.08 3.72 -17.65
N PHE A 17 -11.82 3.20 -16.46
CA PHE A 17 -12.50 2.07 -15.82
C PHE A 17 -13.10 2.50 -14.48
N PHE A 18 -13.49 3.78 -14.37
CA PHE A 18 -14.11 4.35 -13.18
C PHE A 18 -15.34 3.53 -12.77
N GLY A 19 -15.36 3.10 -11.50
CA GLY A 19 -16.49 2.37 -10.91
C GLY A 19 -16.77 0.99 -11.51
N GLU A 20 -15.92 0.48 -12.42
CA GLU A 20 -16.12 -0.84 -13.03
C GLU A 20 -15.97 -1.97 -12.00
N ASP A 21 -16.78 -3.01 -12.17
CA ASP A 21 -16.62 -4.27 -11.44
C ASP A 21 -15.70 -5.22 -12.22
N LEU A 22 -14.49 -5.38 -11.69
CA LEU A 22 -13.42 -6.24 -12.19
C LEU A 22 -13.09 -7.35 -11.18
N GLY A 23 -13.91 -7.50 -10.12
CA GLY A 23 -13.62 -8.40 -9.01
C GLY A 23 -13.28 -9.82 -9.44
N GLY A 24 -12.23 -10.37 -8.85
CA GLY A 24 -11.75 -11.74 -9.09
C GLY A 24 -11.08 -11.99 -10.44
N LEU A 25 -10.92 -10.99 -11.32
CA LEU A 25 -10.28 -11.18 -12.61
C LEU A 25 -8.77 -11.48 -12.48
N ASP A 26 -8.26 -12.25 -13.43
CA ASP A 26 -6.82 -12.41 -13.63
C ASP A 26 -6.30 -11.37 -14.62
N LEU A 27 -5.64 -10.35 -14.10
CA LEU A 27 -5.02 -9.27 -14.86
C LEU A 27 -3.50 -9.29 -14.71
N SER A 28 -2.94 -10.44 -14.29
CA SER A 28 -1.51 -10.61 -14.02
C SER A 28 -0.66 -10.23 -15.25
N GLY A 29 0.45 -9.54 -15.02
CA GLY A 29 1.44 -9.16 -16.02
C GLY A 29 1.00 -8.08 -17.01
N LEU A 30 -0.23 -7.54 -16.91
CA LEU A 30 -0.69 -6.47 -17.79
C LEU A 30 -0.02 -5.13 -17.49
N ASP A 31 0.15 -4.30 -18.51
CA ASP A 31 0.50 -2.88 -18.34
C ASP A 31 -0.77 -2.03 -18.30
N LEU A 32 -1.15 -1.62 -17.09
CA LEU A 32 -2.30 -0.79 -16.78
C LEU A 32 -1.86 0.61 -16.31
N SER A 33 -0.64 1.01 -16.71
CA SER A 33 -0.06 2.28 -16.32
C SER A 33 -0.86 3.48 -16.82
N GLY A 34 -1.09 4.44 -15.96
CA GLY A 34 -1.82 5.68 -16.25
C GLY A 34 -3.31 5.51 -16.49
N LEU A 35 -3.88 4.31 -16.35
CA LEU A 35 -5.32 4.08 -16.46
C LEU A 35 -6.05 4.57 -15.21
N ASP A 36 -7.35 4.87 -15.36
CA ASP A 36 -8.21 5.30 -14.27
C ASP A 36 -9.10 4.16 -13.76
N PHE A 37 -8.88 3.75 -12.52
CA PHE A 37 -9.65 2.75 -11.76
C PHE A 37 -10.25 3.37 -10.49
N VAL A 38 -10.45 4.68 -10.47
CA VAL A 38 -11.08 5.34 -9.33
C VAL A 38 -12.45 4.72 -9.06
N ASP A 39 -12.73 4.40 -7.78
CA ASP A 39 -13.95 3.72 -7.32
C ASP A 39 -14.20 2.32 -7.93
N ALA A 40 -13.29 1.75 -8.74
CA ALA A 40 -13.45 0.42 -9.32
C ALA A 40 -13.34 -0.68 -8.26
N ASP A 41 -13.98 -1.81 -8.52
CA ASP A 41 -13.82 -3.03 -7.73
C ASP A 41 -12.79 -3.96 -8.39
N LEU A 42 -11.67 -4.13 -7.70
CA LEU A 42 -10.58 -5.04 -8.03
C LEU A 42 -10.37 -6.08 -6.90
N SER A 43 -11.40 -6.28 -6.06
CA SER A 43 -11.33 -7.19 -4.91
C SER A 43 -11.03 -8.62 -5.37
N GLY A 44 -10.10 -9.28 -4.70
CA GLY A 44 -9.70 -10.66 -5.01
C GLY A 44 -9.08 -10.86 -6.39
N CYS A 45 -8.76 -9.79 -7.14
CA CYS A 45 -8.08 -9.91 -8.43
C CYS A 45 -6.69 -10.56 -8.31
N ARG A 46 -6.28 -11.27 -9.33
CA ARG A 46 -4.90 -11.70 -9.54
C ARG A 46 -4.19 -10.63 -10.36
N LEU A 47 -3.22 -9.98 -9.72
CA LEU A 47 -2.51 -8.81 -10.26
C LEU A 47 -0.98 -9.00 -10.21
N MET A 48 -0.50 -10.26 -10.07
CA MET A 48 0.94 -10.53 -9.94
C MET A 48 1.72 -9.93 -11.11
N GLY A 49 2.74 -9.11 -10.81
CA GLY A 49 3.58 -8.46 -11.80
C GLY A 49 2.86 -7.43 -12.69
N THR A 50 1.63 -7.06 -12.37
CA THR A 50 0.88 -6.03 -13.10
C THR A 50 1.52 -4.66 -12.89
N ARG A 51 1.58 -3.84 -13.93
CA ARG A 51 2.09 -2.48 -13.88
C ARG A 51 0.95 -1.48 -13.74
N PHE A 52 0.95 -0.72 -12.67
CA PHE A 52 0.02 0.37 -12.36
C PHE A 52 0.76 1.72 -12.21
N VAL A 53 1.85 1.91 -12.94
CA VAL A 53 2.65 3.14 -12.83
C VAL A 53 1.78 4.36 -13.08
N LYS A 54 1.69 5.26 -12.06
CA LYS A 54 0.86 6.48 -12.08
C LYS A 54 -0.64 6.24 -12.33
N ALA A 55 -1.15 5.02 -12.19
CA ALA A 55 -2.58 4.73 -12.33
C ALA A 55 -3.41 5.43 -11.24
N GLY A 56 -4.66 5.75 -11.58
CA GLY A 56 -5.68 6.25 -10.67
C GLY A 56 -6.41 5.10 -9.97
N LEU A 57 -6.07 4.81 -8.73
CA LEU A 57 -6.68 3.75 -7.89
C LEU A 57 -7.32 4.35 -6.62
N SER A 58 -7.64 5.64 -6.63
CA SER A 58 -8.24 6.28 -5.45
C SER A 58 -9.62 5.70 -5.17
N ARG A 59 -9.88 5.33 -3.91
CA ARG A 59 -11.13 4.72 -3.44
C ARG A 59 -11.49 3.40 -4.10
N SER A 60 -10.58 2.79 -4.88
CA SER A 60 -10.81 1.44 -5.42
C SER A 60 -10.86 0.40 -4.30
N ARG A 61 -11.58 -0.69 -4.53
CA ARG A 61 -11.59 -1.88 -3.68
C ARG A 61 -10.56 -2.87 -4.21
N LEU A 62 -9.55 -3.18 -3.41
CA LEU A 62 -8.46 -4.11 -3.69
C LEU A 62 -8.35 -5.15 -2.57
N ALA A 63 -9.41 -5.30 -1.77
CA ALA A 63 -9.40 -6.22 -0.64
C ALA A 63 -9.11 -7.65 -1.10
N GLY A 64 -8.14 -8.30 -0.46
CA GLY A 64 -7.70 -9.65 -0.78
C GLY A 64 -7.06 -9.84 -2.17
N ALA A 65 -6.75 -8.77 -2.90
CA ALA A 65 -6.09 -8.88 -4.20
C ALA A 65 -4.65 -9.40 -4.06
N SER A 66 -4.21 -10.24 -5.02
CA SER A 66 -2.83 -10.72 -5.11
C SER A 66 -2.01 -9.76 -5.98
N MET A 67 -1.26 -8.85 -5.34
CA MET A 67 -0.47 -7.79 -5.98
C MET A 67 1.05 -8.02 -5.82
N VAL A 68 1.45 -9.29 -5.72
CA VAL A 68 2.87 -9.64 -5.56
C VAL A 68 3.68 -9.09 -6.73
N GLU A 69 4.78 -8.39 -6.44
CA GLU A 69 5.71 -7.79 -7.41
C GLU A 69 5.04 -6.77 -8.37
N CYS A 70 3.86 -6.22 -8.04
CA CYS A 70 3.26 -5.14 -8.81
C CYS A 70 4.15 -3.90 -8.85
N ASP A 71 4.13 -3.19 -9.97
CA ASP A 71 4.71 -1.86 -10.08
C ASP A 71 3.63 -0.78 -9.89
N LEU A 72 3.58 -0.22 -8.70
CA LEU A 72 2.67 0.83 -8.26
C LEU A 72 3.39 2.19 -8.15
N THR A 73 4.52 2.35 -8.84
CA THR A 73 5.31 3.60 -8.79
C THR A 73 4.45 4.82 -9.13
N GLY A 74 4.37 5.76 -8.21
CA GLY A 74 3.58 6.97 -8.34
C GLY A 74 2.06 6.77 -8.43
N ALA A 75 1.54 5.56 -8.20
CA ALA A 75 0.11 5.29 -8.23
C ALA A 75 -0.67 6.10 -7.18
N LYS A 76 -1.92 6.47 -7.50
CA LYS A 76 -2.81 7.22 -6.64
C LYS A 76 -3.77 6.26 -5.94
N LEU A 77 -3.43 5.81 -4.74
CA LEU A 77 -4.17 4.85 -3.92
C LEU A 77 -4.87 5.51 -2.71
N SER A 78 -5.12 6.82 -2.77
CA SER A 78 -5.71 7.50 -1.63
C SER A 78 -7.11 6.95 -1.32
N ARG A 79 -7.31 6.54 -0.04
CA ARG A 79 -8.54 5.89 0.45
C ARG A 79 -8.89 4.57 -0.24
N ALA A 80 -7.97 3.94 -0.94
CA ALA A 80 -8.18 2.59 -1.47
C ALA A 80 -8.31 1.59 -0.31
N ASP A 81 -9.11 0.55 -0.50
CA ASP A 81 -9.23 -0.57 0.41
C ASP A 81 -8.31 -1.71 -0.06
N LEU A 82 -7.22 -1.90 0.65
CA LEU A 82 -6.20 -2.93 0.46
C LEU A 82 -6.22 -3.95 1.61
N THR A 83 -7.34 -4.06 2.32
CA THR A 83 -7.47 -4.98 3.45
C THR A 83 -7.15 -6.41 3.02
N GLY A 84 -6.19 -7.03 3.69
CA GLY A 84 -5.75 -8.40 3.40
C GLY A 84 -5.07 -8.60 2.04
N ALA A 85 -4.79 -7.54 1.27
CA ALA A 85 -4.09 -7.65 -0.02
C ALA A 85 -2.63 -8.11 0.17
N ASP A 86 -2.11 -8.89 -0.79
CA ASP A 86 -0.70 -9.30 -0.81
C ASP A 86 0.10 -8.39 -1.77
N LEU A 87 0.86 -7.48 -1.18
CA LEU A 87 1.77 -6.53 -1.85
C LEU A 87 3.24 -6.92 -1.63
N SER A 88 3.52 -8.21 -1.36
CA SER A 88 4.89 -8.66 -1.12
C SER A 88 5.78 -8.37 -2.34
N GLY A 89 6.93 -7.74 -2.13
CA GLY A 89 7.85 -7.32 -3.17
C GLY A 89 7.34 -6.19 -4.09
N ALA A 90 6.15 -5.63 -3.86
CA ALA A 90 5.61 -4.58 -4.72
C ALA A 90 6.45 -3.30 -4.69
N HIS A 91 6.49 -2.59 -5.82
CA HIS A 91 7.16 -1.31 -5.98
C HIS A 91 6.17 -0.16 -5.78
N LEU A 92 6.21 0.48 -4.63
CA LEU A 92 5.33 1.58 -4.22
C LEU A 92 6.09 2.93 -4.12
N TYR A 93 7.19 3.06 -4.88
CA TYR A 93 7.98 4.29 -4.89
C TYR A 93 7.10 5.51 -5.24
N GLU A 94 7.11 6.53 -4.36
CA GLU A 94 6.28 7.75 -4.48
C GLU A 94 4.76 7.52 -4.58
N ALA A 95 4.24 6.31 -4.30
CA ALA A 95 2.81 6.04 -4.31
C ALA A 95 2.07 6.87 -3.24
N ASN A 96 0.84 7.27 -3.55
CA ASN A 96 -0.01 8.00 -2.60
C ASN A 96 -1.05 7.08 -1.96
N LEU A 97 -0.77 6.60 -0.77
CA LEU A 97 -1.61 5.75 0.08
C LEU A 97 -2.29 6.55 1.21
N THR A 98 -2.45 7.87 1.06
CA THR A 98 -3.05 8.71 2.10
C THR A 98 -4.45 8.21 2.45
N ARG A 99 -4.66 7.86 3.74
CA ARG A 99 -5.91 7.28 4.28
C ARG A 99 -6.31 5.94 3.63
N ALA A 100 -5.41 5.21 3.01
CA ALA A 100 -5.69 3.86 2.54
C ALA A 100 -5.91 2.90 3.72
N HIS A 101 -6.73 1.88 3.52
CA HIS A 101 -6.94 0.79 4.45
C HIS A 101 -6.03 -0.38 4.06
N LEU A 102 -5.04 -0.67 4.90
CA LEU A 102 -4.03 -1.72 4.71
C LEU A 102 -4.09 -2.73 5.86
N VAL A 103 -5.27 -2.85 6.50
CA VAL A 103 -5.46 -3.78 7.61
C VAL A 103 -5.13 -5.20 7.15
N GLU A 104 -4.23 -5.88 7.90
CA GLU A 104 -3.78 -7.24 7.60
C GLU A 104 -3.08 -7.41 6.22
N ALA A 105 -2.77 -6.31 5.51
CA ALA A 105 -2.05 -6.38 4.24
C ALA A 105 -0.63 -6.94 4.41
N ARG A 106 -0.14 -7.67 3.42
CA ARG A 106 1.23 -8.18 3.36
C ARG A 106 2.08 -7.25 2.49
N LEU A 107 3.09 -6.64 3.08
CA LEU A 107 4.03 -5.71 2.43
C LEU A 107 5.48 -6.18 2.61
N VAL A 108 5.66 -7.51 2.73
CA VAL A 108 6.98 -8.10 2.97
C VAL A 108 7.94 -7.75 1.83
N GLY A 109 9.05 -7.08 2.17
CA GLY A 109 10.04 -6.66 1.18
C GLY A 109 9.57 -5.58 0.19
N ALA A 110 8.38 -5.00 0.35
CA ALA A 110 7.88 -3.95 -0.53
C ALA A 110 8.75 -2.68 -0.46
N ASN A 111 8.87 -1.97 -1.58
CA ASN A 111 9.57 -0.69 -1.66
C ASN A 111 8.58 0.48 -1.58
N LEU A 112 8.47 1.08 -0.40
CA LEU A 112 7.63 2.24 -0.08
C LEU A 112 8.46 3.53 0.03
N THR A 113 9.63 3.59 -0.59
CA THR A 113 10.48 4.79 -0.56
C THR A 113 9.70 6.00 -1.06
N ARG A 114 9.68 7.09 -0.26
CA ARG A 114 8.92 8.33 -0.50
C ARG A 114 7.41 8.16 -0.65
N ALA A 115 6.85 7.00 -0.31
CA ALA A 115 5.40 6.81 -0.32
C ALA A 115 4.71 7.70 0.73
N ARG A 116 3.48 8.13 0.42
CA ARG A 116 2.65 8.92 1.32
C ARG A 116 1.61 8.03 1.99
N LEU A 117 1.86 7.69 3.26
CA LEU A 117 0.98 6.82 4.08
C LEU A 117 0.27 7.63 5.18
N ARG A 118 0.17 8.94 5.01
CA ARG A 118 -0.45 9.80 6.01
C ARG A 118 -1.86 9.33 6.36
N ARG A 119 -2.10 9.05 7.66
CA ARG A 119 -3.38 8.54 8.19
C ARG A 119 -3.80 7.20 7.57
N ALA A 120 -2.92 6.43 6.96
CA ALA A 120 -3.22 5.08 6.54
C ALA A 120 -3.45 4.18 7.75
N ASP A 121 -4.33 3.19 7.60
CA ASP A 121 -4.53 2.15 8.59
C ASP A 121 -3.73 0.90 8.21
N LEU A 122 -2.66 0.64 8.94
CA LEU A 122 -1.74 -0.50 8.79
C LEU A 122 -1.89 -1.49 9.94
N THR A 123 -3.05 -1.48 10.62
CA THR A 123 -3.31 -2.39 11.74
C THR A 123 -3.07 -3.85 11.30
N ARG A 124 -2.21 -4.56 12.05
CA ARG A 124 -1.80 -5.96 11.76
C ARG A 124 -1.12 -6.17 10.40
N ALA A 125 -0.74 -5.12 9.68
CA ALA A 125 -0.01 -5.27 8.42
C ALA A 125 1.37 -5.87 8.63
N ASN A 126 1.85 -6.66 7.66
CA ASN A 126 3.19 -7.22 7.70
C ASN A 126 4.14 -6.44 6.77
N LEU A 127 4.98 -5.60 7.36
CA LEU A 127 6.00 -4.79 6.69
C LEU A 127 7.42 -5.36 6.91
N ALA A 128 7.54 -6.65 7.19
CA ALA A 128 8.85 -7.25 7.42
C ALA A 128 9.78 -7.00 6.22
N ASN A 129 10.99 -6.48 6.49
CA ASN A 129 12.01 -6.10 5.49
C ASN A 129 11.55 -5.04 4.47
N ALA A 130 10.41 -4.37 4.66
CA ALA A 130 9.97 -3.29 3.78
C ALA A 130 10.92 -2.08 3.82
N VAL A 131 11.03 -1.36 2.71
CA VAL A 131 11.85 -0.15 2.58
C VAL A 131 10.94 1.07 2.61
N LEU A 132 11.00 1.85 3.71
CA LEU A 132 10.18 3.04 3.95
C LEU A 132 11.04 4.32 4.04
N VAL A 133 12.15 4.35 3.30
CA VAL A 133 13.06 5.51 3.30
C VAL A 133 12.31 6.75 2.82
N ASP A 134 12.41 7.85 3.57
CA ASP A 134 11.73 9.13 3.30
C ASP A 134 10.18 9.01 3.20
N ALA A 135 9.56 7.93 3.65
CA ALA A 135 8.09 7.78 3.62
C ALA A 135 7.40 8.70 4.64
N ASP A 136 6.20 9.18 4.31
CA ASP A 136 5.36 9.94 5.25
C ASP A 136 4.30 9.02 5.88
N LEU A 137 4.57 8.56 7.09
CA LEU A 137 3.65 7.77 7.92
C LEU A 137 2.93 8.65 8.97
N SER A 138 2.97 9.97 8.84
CA SER A 138 2.38 10.84 9.86
C SER A 138 0.91 10.48 10.12
N ARG A 139 0.59 10.28 11.42
CA ARG A 139 -0.74 9.87 11.90
C ARG A 139 -1.23 8.52 11.35
N ALA A 140 -0.36 7.67 10.81
CA ALA A 140 -0.72 6.31 10.44
C ALA A 140 -0.93 5.45 11.70
N ASN A 141 -1.77 4.42 11.58
CA ASN A 141 -2.00 3.44 12.62
C ASN A 141 -1.25 2.14 12.27
N LEU A 142 -0.23 1.78 13.06
CA LEU A 142 0.54 0.55 12.94
C LEU A 142 0.25 -0.43 14.10
N THR A 143 -0.90 -0.33 14.75
CA THR A 143 -1.24 -1.22 15.88
C THR A 143 -1.04 -2.68 15.46
N SER A 144 -0.26 -3.43 16.24
CA SER A 144 0.07 -4.85 16.01
C SER A 144 0.75 -5.14 14.65
N ALA A 145 1.28 -4.14 13.95
CA ALA A 145 1.99 -4.34 12.70
C ALA A 145 3.36 -4.99 12.93
N VAL A 146 3.80 -5.81 11.96
CA VAL A 146 5.13 -6.42 11.97
C VAL A 146 6.07 -5.56 11.11
N VAL A 147 7.08 -4.93 11.73
CA VAL A 147 8.09 -4.09 11.07
C VAL A 147 9.51 -4.67 11.23
N PHE A 148 9.62 -5.96 11.47
CA PHE A 148 10.90 -6.65 11.62
C PHE A 148 11.81 -6.40 10.42
N GLY A 149 13.01 -5.87 10.64
CA GLY A 149 13.98 -5.59 9.58
C GLY A 149 13.63 -4.45 8.64
N ALA A 150 12.48 -3.77 8.82
CA ALA A 150 12.07 -2.66 7.97
C ALA A 150 13.07 -1.49 8.05
N CYS A 151 13.25 -0.77 6.93
CA CYS A 151 14.08 0.42 6.85
C CYS A 151 13.22 1.68 6.87
N LEU A 152 13.20 2.38 8.00
CA LEU A 152 12.44 3.61 8.25
C LEU A 152 13.34 4.85 8.25
N THR A 153 14.49 4.79 7.58
CA THR A 153 15.44 5.90 7.52
C THR A 153 14.77 7.16 6.99
N ARG A 154 14.83 8.25 7.75
CA ARG A 154 14.20 9.55 7.47
C ARG A 154 12.68 9.51 7.23
N ALA A 155 12.00 8.43 7.62
CA ALA A 155 10.55 8.39 7.59
C ALA A 155 9.95 9.41 8.56
N ASN A 156 8.84 10.02 8.17
CA ASN A 156 8.08 10.90 9.06
C ASN A 156 7.10 10.06 9.89
N LEU A 157 7.35 9.94 11.19
CA LEU A 157 6.53 9.20 12.16
C LEU A 157 5.73 10.12 13.09
N GLU A 158 5.51 11.38 12.73
CA GLU A 158 4.76 12.33 13.56
C GLU A 158 3.36 11.78 13.89
N ARG A 159 3.06 11.63 15.19
CA ARG A 159 1.77 11.14 15.71
C ARG A 159 1.36 9.77 15.17
N VAL A 160 2.33 8.93 14.79
CA VAL A 160 2.06 7.53 14.43
C VAL A 160 1.61 6.74 15.66
N ILE A 161 0.68 5.80 15.47
CA ILE A 161 0.23 4.89 16.55
C ILE A 161 1.04 3.60 16.44
N LEU A 162 1.78 3.23 17.52
CA LEU A 162 2.68 2.09 17.61
C LEU A 162 2.30 1.21 18.82
N VAL A 163 1.07 0.73 18.88
CA VAL A 163 0.63 -0.19 19.94
C VAL A 163 0.98 -1.62 19.54
N ASP A 164 1.62 -2.37 20.45
CA ASP A 164 2.01 -3.76 20.23
C ASP A 164 2.87 -4.00 18.97
N VAL A 165 3.71 -3.04 18.60
CA VAL A 165 4.61 -3.13 17.44
C VAL A 165 5.98 -3.66 17.88
N CYS A 166 6.45 -4.74 17.25
CA CYS A 166 7.80 -5.25 17.44
C CYS A 166 8.77 -4.52 16.49
N LEU A 167 9.64 -3.66 17.05
CA LEU A 167 10.63 -2.88 16.29
C LEU A 167 11.97 -3.62 16.11
N LEU A 168 12.03 -4.92 16.38
CA LEU A 168 13.27 -5.71 16.33
C LEU A 168 13.90 -5.63 14.94
N LYS A 169 15.21 -5.29 14.89
CA LYS A 169 15.98 -5.08 13.65
C LYS A 169 15.45 -3.98 12.72
N ALA A 170 14.42 -3.24 13.09
CA ALA A 170 14.02 -2.07 12.32
C ALA A 170 15.13 -0.99 12.37
N ARG A 171 15.38 -0.34 11.23
CA ARG A 171 16.45 0.66 11.10
C ARG A 171 15.86 2.06 11.05
N PHE A 172 16.29 2.89 11.99
CA PHE A 172 15.83 4.25 12.18
C PHE A 172 17.01 5.22 12.06
N GLY A 173 17.36 5.66 10.88
CA GLY A 173 18.42 6.68 10.68
C GLY A 173 17.79 8.04 10.32
N GLY A 174 18.12 9.13 11.05
CA GLY A 174 17.67 10.48 10.73
C GLY A 174 16.17 10.72 10.89
N LEU A 175 15.51 10.00 11.81
CA LEU A 175 14.10 10.20 12.14
C LEU A 175 13.81 11.60 12.67
N ARG A 176 12.65 12.16 12.31
CA ARG A 176 11.96 13.10 13.19
C ARG A 176 11.30 12.24 14.29
N PRO A 177 11.72 12.37 15.57
CA PRO A 177 11.07 11.66 16.66
C PRO A 177 9.58 12.02 16.70
N PRO A 178 8.69 11.09 17.08
CA PRO A 178 7.31 11.45 17.39
C PRO A 178 7.34 12.52 18.48
N ASP A 179 6.49 13.56 18.34
CA ASP A 179 6.36 14.58 19.38
C ASP A 179 6.04 13.90 20.71
N SER A 180 6.89 14.11 21.71
CA SER A 180 6.77 13.54 23.05
C SER A 180 5.57 14.05 23.86
N SER A 181 4.61 14.72 23.22
CA SER A 181 3.52 15.46 23.85
C SER A 181 2.13 14.83 23.71
N SER A 182 1.98 13.56 23.38
CA SER A 182 0.67 12.92 23.47
C SER A 182 0.76 11.43 23.77
N ASP A 183 0.31 11.03 24.97
CA ASP A 183 -0.14 9.72 25.43
C ASP A 183 0.21 8.49 24.52
N ALA A 184 1.48 8.21 24.35
CA ALA A 184 1.91 6.91 23.83
C ALA A 184 2.06 5.97 25.04
N ARG A 185 1.00 5.25 25.38
CA ARG A 185 1.16 4.01 26.14
C ARG A 185 1.82 3.00 25.22
N SER A 186 3.14 3.17 25.03
CA SER A 186 3.94 2.18 24.30
C SER A 186 4.35 1.09 25.27
N SER A 187 3.73 -0.07 25.17
CA SER A 187 4.38 -1.29 25.67
C SER A 187 5.38 -1.76 24.59
N VAL A 188 6.54 -1.12 24.53
CA VAL A 188 7.67 -1.61 23.75
C VAL A 188 8.19 -2.84 24.50
N LYS A 189 7.93 -4.04 23.96
CA LYS A 189 8.63 -5.25 24.40
C LYS A 189 9.95 -5.33 23.64
N GLY A 190 11.07 -5.15 24.39
CA GLY A 190 12.43 -5.37 23.92
C GLY A 190 12.72 -6.85 23.67
#